data_077728f9d85e2c23b27a54378acef130
#
_entry.id   077728f9d85e2c23b27a54378acef130
#
_cell.length_a   1.000
_cell.length_b   1.000
_cell.length_c   1.000
_cell.angle_alpha   90.00
_cell.angle_beta   90.00
_cell.angle_gamma   90.00
#
_symmetry.space_group_name_H-M   'P 1'
#
loop_
_entity.id
_entity.type
_entity.pdbx_description
1 polymer ?
#
loop_
_entity_poly.entity_id
_entity_poly.type
_entity_poly.pdbx_seq_one_letter_code
_entity_poly.pdbx_strand_id
1 'polypeptide(L)'
;MSLAIVHSRAQIGVEAPSVTVEAHLANGLPALTLVGLPETAVKESKDRVRSAILTSGFDFPARRITLNLAPADLPKDGGRFDLSIALGILAASGQLPAERLDNLECLGELALSGALRPVQGVLPAALAARAAGRALLVPRANAEEASLASGLTVYAAEHLLEVAAHFNGITPLEPYVAQGLLRQIQPYPDLADVQGQQAAKRGLLIAAAGAHNLLFSGPPGTGKTLLASRLPGLLPPLDEQEALEVAAIHSVASHSPLQHWPQRPFRQPHHSASGPALVGGGSRPQPGEITLAHQGVLFLDELPEFDRKVLEVLREPLESGHIVIARARDKVRFPARFQLVAAMNPCPCGYLGDPNGRCRCTPEQIQRYRNKLSGPLLDRIDLHLTVAREATALNAAPQTGQSSAVLAAQVAEARRLQLARQGCANAFLDLADLREHCQLTAEDQTWLERACERLALSLRAAHRLLKVARTLADLEQAERIGRQHLAEALQYRPGSQA
;
A
#
# COMPACT_ATOMS: atom_id res chain seq x y z
N MET A 1 -17.83 43.69 12.04
CA MET A 1 -17.06 42.73 11.21
C MET A 1 -16.79 41.52 12.08
N SER A 2 -17.16 40.36 11.60
CA SER A 2 -16.93 39.11 12.35
C SER A 2 -16.09 38.14 11.51
N LEU A 3 -15.11 37.53 12.14
CA LEU A 3 -14.23 36.53 11.55
C LEU A 3 -14.35 35.25 12.39
N ALA A 4 -14.47 34.10 11.72
CA ALA A 4 -14.38 32.79 12.36
C ALA A 4 -13.40 31.92 11.58
N ILE A 5 -12.66 31.08 12.30
CA ILE A 5 -11.67 30.17 11.73
C ILE A 5 -12.09 28.73 12.10
N VAL A 6 -12.12 27.86 11.10
CA VAL A 6 -12.38 26.43 11.26
C VAL A 6 -11.23 25.65 10.65
N HIS A 7 -10.74 24.64 11.36
CA HIS A 7 -9.67 23.78 10.88
C HIS A 7 -10.22 22.59 10.08
N SER A 8 -9.54 22.27 9.00
CA SER A 8 -9.85 21.15 8.12
C SER A 8 -8.58 20.61 7.48
N ARG A 9 -8.69 19.61 6.60
CA ARG A 9 -7.55 19.04 5.89
C ARG A 9 -7.82 18.85 4.41
N ALA A 10 -6.84 19.20 3.59
CA ALA A 10 -6.80 18.79 2.20
C ALA A 10 -6.33 17.32 2.09
N GLN A 11 -6.31 16.79 0.88
CA GLN A 11 -5.77 15.47 0.58
C GLN A 11 -4.79 15.57 -0.58
N ILE A 12 -3.55 15.12 -0.37
CA ILE A 12 -2.50 15.04 -1.39
C ILE A 12 -1.88 13.64 -1.32
N GLY A 13 -2.34 12.73 -2.18
CA GLY A 13 -1.98 11.32 -2.06
C GLY A 13 -2.40 10.76 -0.69
N VAL A 14 -1.44 10.23 0.06
CA VAL A 14 -1.66 9.71 1.42
C VAL A 14 -1.38 10.74 2.52
N GLU A 15 -1.10 11.98 2.15
CA GLU A 15 -0.88 13.07 3.10
C GLU A 15 -2.14 13.91 3.25
N ALA A 16 -2.32 14.51 4.45
CA ALA A 16 -3.44 15.36 4.76
C ALA A 16 -2.99 16.70 5.37
N PRO A 17 -2.45 17.63 4.54
CA PRO A 17 -2.01 18.92 5.02
C PRO A 17 -3.16 19.75 5.59
N SER A 18 -2.85 20.55 6.62
CA SER A 18 -3.83 21.41 7.30
C SER A 18 -4.35 22.50 6.36
N VAL A 19 -5.65 22.75 6.45
CA VAL A 19 -6.34 23.85 5.77
C VAL A 19 -7.15 24.62 6.81
N THR A 20 -7.01 25.94 6.83
CA THR A 20 -7.88 26.81 7.61
C THR A 20 -8.98 27.40 6.72
N VAL A 21 -10.22 27.28 7.17
CA VAL A 21 -11.39 27.89 6.55
C VAL A 21 -11.73 29.15 7.34
N GLU A 22 -11.41 30.30 6.78
CA GLU A 22 -11.67 31.63 7.39
C GLU A 22 -12.97 32.18 6.80
N ALA A 23 -13.97 32.40 7.63
CA ALA A 23 -15.24 33.01 7.25
C ALA A 23 -15.33 34.45 7.75
N HIS A 24 -15.33 35.39 6.84
CA HIS A 24 -15.43 36.81 7.16
C HIS A 24 -16.76 37.42 6.67
N LEU A 25 -17.51 38.02 7.59
CA LEU A 25 -18.76 38.73 7.29
C LEU A 25 -18.53 40.22 7.34
N ALA A 26 -18.82 40.90 6.24
CA ALA A 26 -18.75 42.35 6.11
C ALA A 26 -20.12 42.97 5.73
N ASN A 27 -20.30 44.23 6.03
CA ASN A 27 -21.46 44.96 5.56
C ASN A 27 -21.38 45.16 4.02
N GLY A 28 -22.50 45.11 3.33
CA GLY A 28 -22.58 45.27 1.88
C GLY A 28 -23.67 44.41 1.26
N LEU A 29 -23.79 44.46 -0.06
CA LEU A 29 -24.74 43.62 -0.80
C LEU A 29 -24.45 42.14 -0.56
N PRO A 30 -25.48 41.30 -0.35
CA PRO A 30 -25.34 39.88 -0.14
C PRO A 30 -24.55 39.22 -1.28
N ALA A 31 -23.40 38.61 -0.93
CA ALA A 31 -22.57 37.91 -1.87
C ALA A 31 -21.78 36.83 -1.12
N LEU A 32 -21.53 35.69 -1.75
CA LEU A 32 -20.67 34.64 -1.24
C LEU A 32 -19.48 34.42 -2.17
N THR A 33 -18.28 34.75 -1.69
CA THR A 33 -17.04 34.68 -2.45
C THR A 33 -16.12 33.63 -1.80
N LEU A 34 -15.59 32.70 -2.60
CA LEU A 34 -14.54 31.76 -2.19
C LEU A 34 -13.20 32.18 -2.77
N VAL A 35 -12.17 32.24 -1.91
CA VAL A 35 -10.78 32.49 -2.28
C VAL A 35 -9.88 31.38 -1.77
N GLY A 36 -8.61 31.30 -2.20
CA GLY A 36 -7.68 30.25 -1.81
C GLY A 36 -7.57 29.11 -2.84
N LEU A 37 -7.76 29.42 -4.13
CA LEU A 37 -7.68 28.48 -5.27
C LEU A 37 -8.56 27.22 -5.13
N PRO A 38 -9.86 27.38 -4.81
CA PRO A 38 -10.75 26.23 -4.76
C PRO A 38 -10.99 25.68 -6.17
N GLU A 39 -10.99 24.35 -6.31
CA GLU A 39 -11.41 23.68 -7.53
C GLU A 39 -12.93 23.81 -7.77
N THR A 40 -13.40 23.39 -8.94
CA THR A 40 -14.81 23.52 -9.34
C THR A 40 -15.76 22.89 -8.34
N ALA A 41 -15.43 21.70 -7.84
CA ALA A 41 -16.26 20.97 -6.85
C ALA A 41 -16.42 21.74 -5.53
N VAL A 42 -15.40 22.48 -5.08
CA VAL A 42 -15.50 23.33 -3.89
C VAL A 42 -16.26 24.63 -4.21
N LYS A 43 -16.23 25.11 -5.45
CA LYS A 43 -17.07 26.24 -5.85
C LYS A 43 -18.56 25.91 -5.84
N GLU A 44 -18.93 24.66 -6.17
CA GLU A 44 -20.29 24.13 -6.09
C GLU A 44 -20.79 23.99 -4.64
N SER A 45 -19.87 23.89 -3.66
CA SER A 45 -20.26 23.81 -2.25
C SER A 45 -21.07 25.00 -1.74
N LYS A 46 -21.00 26.16 -2.41
CA LYS A 46 -21.77 27.36 -2.06
C LYS A 46 -23.26 27.06 -1.96
N ASP A 47 -23.80 26.37 -2.97
CA ASP A 47 -25.24 26.10 -3.05
C ASP A 47 -25.63 25.00 -2.09
N ARG A 48 -24.78 23.95 -1.93
CA ARG A 48 -24.99 22.89 -0.96
C ARG A 48 -25.00 23.41 0.46
N VAL A 49 -23.97 24.17 0.85
CA VAL A 49 -23.83 24.75 2.19
C VAL A 49 -24.97 25.71 2.51
N ARG A 50 -25.32 26.60 1.57
CA ARG A 50 -26.44 27.53 1.75
C ARG A 50 -27.75 26.78 1.99
N SER A 51 -28.05 25.80 1.16
CA SER A 51 -29.26 24.99 1.30
C SER A 51 -29.26 24.19 2.62
N ALA A 52 -28.15 23.58 2.97
CA ALA A 52 -28.01 22.81 4.22
C ALA A 52 -28.24 23.68 5.47
N ILE A 53 -27.68 24.90 5.50
CA ILE A 53 -27.89 25.88 6.60
C ILE A 53 -29.36 26.22 6.72
N LEU A 54 -30.01 26.63 5.62
CA LEU A 54 -31.43 27.02 5.61
C LEU A 54 -32.35 25.85 5.98
N THR A 55 -32.12 24.67 5.39
CA THR A 55 -32.93 23.48 5.67
C THR A 55 -32.77 22.99 7.10
N SER A 56 -31.61 23.25 7.70
CA SER A 56 -31.36 22.96 9.13
C SER A 56 -31.94 24.02 10.07
N GLY A 57 -32.72 25.00 9.57
CA GLY A 57 -33.39 26.00 10.38
C GLY A 57 -32.50 27.14 10.88
N PHE A 58 -31.30 27.30 10.33
CA PHE A 58 -30.41 28.42 10.62
C PHE A 58 -30.59 29.54 9.62
N ASP A 59 -30.27 30.77 10.03
CA ASP A 59 -30.27 31.93 9.14
C ASP A 59 -29.02 31.95 8.27
N PHE A 60 -29.21 32.12 6.95
CA PHE A 60 -28.10 32.41 6.07
C PHE A 60 -27.89 33.92 5.99
N PRO A 61 -26.70 34.46 6.42
CA PRO A 61 -26.51 35.90 6.59
C PRO A 61 -26.71 36.68 5.28
N ALA A 62 -27.60 37.67 5.29
CA ALA A 62 -27.82 38.60 4.19
C ALA A 62 -26.72 39.67 4.16
N ARG A 63 -25.45 39.26 4.15
CA ARG A 63 -24.25 40.13 4.16
C ARG A 63 -23.26 39.68 3.10
N ARG A 64 -22.19 40.45 2.91
CA ARG A 64 -21.05 39.99 2.09
C ARG A 64 -20.21 38.98 2.87
N ILE A 65 -20.20 37.75 2.40
CA ILE A 65 -19.44 36.62 2.99
C ILE A 65 -18.23 36.37 2.11
N THR A 66 -17.02 36.39 2.71
CA THR A 66 -15.78 35.97 2.07
C THR A 66 -15.25 34.76 2.83
N LEU A 67 -15.10 33.65 2.11
CA LEU A 67 -14.49 32.41 2.63
C LEU A 67 -13.10 32.27 2.04
N ASN A 68 -12.09 32.19 2.87
CA ASN A 68 -10.71 31.92 2.46
C ASN A 68 -10.27 30.53 2.93
N LEU A 69 -9.86 29.70 1.99
CA LEU A 69 -9.28 28.37 2.28
C LEU A 69 -7.76 28.48 2.19
N ALA A 70 -7.10 28.66 3.32
CA ALA A 70 -5.66 28.85 3.41
C ALA A 70 -4.92 27.55 3.76
N PRO A 71 -3.70 27.33 3.23
CA PRO A 71 -2.95 28.17 2.30
C PRO A 71 -3.45 28.03 0.85
N ALA A 72 -3.17 29.01 -0.01
CA ALA A 72 -3.69 29.05 -1.38
C ALA A 72 -3.04 28.04 -2.34
N ASP A 73 -1.83 27.58 -2.05
CA ASP A 73 -1.00 26.70 -2.88
C ASP A 73 -1.39 25.22 -2.81
N LEU A 74 -2.23 24.84 -1.85
CA LEU A 74 -2.70 23.44 -1.73
C LEU A 74 -3.95 23.22 -2.61
N PRO A 75 -4.07 22.05 -3.28
CA PRO A 75 -5.29 21.66 -3.97
C PRO A 75 -6.43 21.45 -2.96
N LYS A 76 -7.59 22.09 -3.21
CA LYS A 76 -8.80 21.92 -2.42
C LYS A 76 -9.88 21.36 -3.31
N ASP A 77 -10.26 20.14 -3.02
CA ASP A 77 -11.14 19.39 -3.89
C ASP A 77 -12.23 18.64 -3.12
N GLY A 78 -13.34 18.37 -3.82
CA GLY A 78 -14.49 17.63 -3.29
C GLY A 78 -15.32 18.39 -2.26
N GLY A 79 -16.34 17.71 -1.73
CA GLY A 79 -17.26 18.24 -0.74
C GLY A 79 -16.73 18.21 0.70
N ARG A 80 -15.51 17.74 0.93
CA ARG A 80 -14.96 17.53 2.28
C ARG A 80 -14.90 18.78 3.15
N PHE A 81 -14.91 19.97 2.55
CA PHE A 81 -14.89 21.26 3.24
C PHE A 81 -16.27 21.81 3.54
N ASP A 82 -17.36 21.20 3.04
CA ASP A 82 -18.71 21.73 3.17
C ASP A 82 -19.09 21.96 4.65
N LEU A 83 -18.80 20.99 5.51
CA LEU A 83 -19.05 21.10 6.95
C LEU A 83 -18.26 22.26 7.56
N SER A 84 -16.96 22.35 7.28
CA SER A 84 -16.10 23.42 7.82
C SER A 84 -16.53 24.80 7.33
N ILE A 85 -16.98 24.93 6.08
CA ILE A 85 -17.52 26.16 5.51
C ILE A 85 -18.84 26.55 6.22
N ALA A 86 -19.75 25.59 6.42
CA ALA A 86 -21.01 25.83 7.12
C ALA A 86 -20.77 26.31 8.55
N LEU A 87 -19.92 25.62 9.30
CA LEU A 87 -19.56 25.99 10.67
C LEU A 87 -18.91 27.37 10.75
N GLY A 88 -18.02 27.69 9.81
CA GLY A 88 -17.40 29.00 9.69
C GLY A 88 -18.42 30.12 9.48
N ILE A 89 -19.42 29.93 8.60
CA ILE A 89 -20.49 30.89 8.36
C ILE A 89 -21.36 31.07 9.61
N LEU A 90 -21.77 29.96 10.26
CA LEU A 90 -22.60 29.98 11.45
C LEU A 90 -21.89 30.65 12.64
N ALA A 91 -20.60 30.36 12.83
CA ALA A 91 -19.80 31.00 13.88
C ALA A 91 -19.58 32.50 13.60
N ALA A 92 -19.21 32.86 12.36
CA ALA A 92 -19.03 34.28 11.99
C ALA A 92 -20.33 35.08 12.08
N SER A 93 -21.50 34.44 11.97
CA SER A 93 -22.84 35.12 12.14
C SER A 93 -23.30 35.10 13.62
N GLY A 94 -22.57 34.52 14.55
CA GLY A 94 -22.91 34.44 15.97
C GLY A 94 -23.96 33.38 16.31
N GLN A 95 -24.25 32.46 15.40
CA GLN A 95 -25.19 31.36 15.62
C GLN A 95 -24.50 30.15 16.32
N LEU A 96 -23.15 30.12 16.29
CA LEU A 96 -22.32 29.16 17.02
C LEU A 96 -21.19 29.89 17.77
N PRO A 97 -20.75 29.39 18.94
CA PRO A 97 -19.60 29.96 19.67
C PRO A 97 -18.30 29.59 18.95
N ALA A 98 -17.56 30.60 18.45
CA ALA A 98 -16.35 30.41 17.67
C ALA A 98 -15.21 29.74 18.47
N GLU A 99 -15.11 30.03 19.77
CA GLU A 99 -14.04 29.55 20.67
C GLU A 99 -14.02 28.02 20.80
N ARG A 100 -15.15 27.35 20.56
CA ARG A 100 -15.24 25.88 20.60
C ARG A 100 -14.71 25.16 19.38
N LEU A 101 -14.36 25.92 18.32
CA LEU A 101 -13.84 25.38 17.06
C LEU A 101 -12.30 25.25 17.03
N ASP A 102 -11.59 25.90 17.97
CA ASP A 102 -10.12 26.06 17.91
C ASP A 102 -9.35 24.72 18.00
N ASN A 103 -9.83 23.78 18.83
CA ASN A 103 -9.17 22.50 19.06
C ASN A 103 -9.79 21.34 18.28
N LEU A 104 -10.56 21.64 17.23
CA LEU A 104 -11.28 20.65 16.44
C LEU A 104 -11.00 20.83 14.95
N GLU A 105 -10.79 19.74 14.26
CA GLU A 105 -10.77 19.69 12.81
C GLU A 105 -12.07 19.05 12.30
N CYS A 106 -12.61 19.58 11.20
CA CYS A 106 -13.88 19.12 10.67
C CYS A 106 -13.74 18.67 9.21
N LEU A 107 -14.29 17.52 8.90
CA LEU A 107 -14.42 16.97 7.54
C LEU A 107 -15.85 16.49 7.33
N GLY A 108 -16.40 16.72 6.14
CA GLY A 108 -17.71 16.20 5.77
C GLY A 108 -18.33 16.92 4.60
N GLU A 109 -18.94 16.17 3.71
CA GLU A 109 -19.79 16.72 2.64
C GLU A 109 -21.21 16.91 3.18
N LEU A 110 -21.86 18.01 2.80
CA LEU A 110 -23.24 18.29 3.17
C LEU A 110 -24.19 17.96 2.03
N ALA A 111 -25.24 17.21 2.33
CA ALA A 111 -26.43 17.14 1.49
C ALA A 111 -27.24 18.44 1.64
N LEU A 112 -28.11 18.75 0.67
CA LEU A 112 -29.00 19.90 0.72
C LEU A 112 -29.93 19.89 1.94
N SER A 113 -30.22 18.72 2.50
CA SER A 113 -31.01 18.52 3.72
C SER A 113 -30.26 18.87 5.01
N GLY A 114 -28.93 19.05 4.97
CA GLY A 114 -28.06 19.19 6.12
C GLY A 114 -27.47 17.85 6.63
N ALA A 115 -27.81 16.72 6.00
CA ALA A 115 -27.22 15.43 6.33
C ALA A 115 -25.73 15.39 5.92
N LEU A 116 -24.90 14.74 6.76
CA LEU A 116 -23.48 14.55 6.53
C LEU A 116 -23.25 13.30 5.68
N ARG A 117 -22.53 13.48 4.57
CA ARG A 117 -22.11 12.39 3.68
C ARG A 117 -20.65 12.02 3.89
N PRO A 118 -20.30 10.74 3.73
CA PRO A 118 -18.92 10.27 3.88
C PRO A 118 -17.99 10.93 2.86
N VAL A 119 -16.74 11.11 3.29
CA VAL A 119 -15.65 11.62 2.45
C VAL A 119 -14.51 10.61 2.39
N GLN A 120 -13.70 10.68 1.34
CA GLN A 120 -12.54 9.80 1.16
C GLN A 120 -11.32 10.34 1.90
N GLY A 121 -10.35 9.46 2.22
CA GLY A 121 -9.08 9.86 2.82
C GLY A 121 -9.24 10.42 4.24
N VAL A 122 -10.15 9.84 5.02
CA VAL A 122 -10.35 10.27 6.41
C VAL A 122 -9.25 9.75 7.32
N LEU A 123 -8.73 8.54 7.10
CA LEU A 123 -7.65 8.03 7.95
C LEU A 123 -6.35 8.86 7.87
N PRO A 124 -5.84 9.27 6.69
CA PRO A 124 -4.74 10.23 6.63
C PRO A 124 -5.01 11.52 7.40
N ALA A 125 -6.24 12.05 7.30
CA ALA A 125 -6.64 13.25 8.03
C ALA A 125 -6.68 13.02 9.56
N ALA A 126 -7.17 11.86 10.00
CA ALA A 126 -7.21 11.47 11.40
C ALA A 126 -5.80 11.34 12.00
N LEU A 127 -4.88 10.69 11.28
CA LEU A 127 -3.47 10.57 11.70
C LEU A 127 -2.81 11.94 11.83
N ALA A 128 -3.09 12.83 10.88
CA ALA A 128 -2.52 14.18 10.88
C ALA A 128 -3.17 15.09 11.96
N ALA A 129 -4.48 14.95 12.23
CA ALA A 129 -5.16 15.65 13.34
C ALA A 129 -4.61 15.22 14.70
N ARG A 130 -4.39 13.90 14.89
CA ARG A 130 -3.71 13.34 16.07
C ARG A 130 -2.33 13.95 16.27
N ALA A 131 -1.53 14.02 15.22
CA ALA A 131 -0.19 14.60 15.28
C ALA A 131 -0.22 16.11 15.61
N ALA A 132 -1.31 16.81 15.22
CA ALA A 132 -1.54 18.21 15.55
C ALA A 132 -2.16 18.42 16.95
N GLY A 133 -2.48 17.36 17.70
CA GLY A 133 -3.10 17.43 19.02
C GLY A 133 -4.55 17.94 19.01
N ARG A 134 -5.26 17.80 17.87
CA ARG A 134 -6.65 18.25 17.71
C ARG A 134 -7.60 17.07 17.63
N ALA A 135 -8.83 17.24 18.15
CA ALA A 135 -9.90 16.30 17.90
C ALA A 135 -10.39 16.38 16.45
N LEU A 136 -11.10 15.35 15.97
CA LEU A 136 -11.61 15.29 14.61
C LEU A 136 -13.11 15.01 14.61
N LEU A 137 -13.89 15.84 13.90
CA LEU A 137 -15.30 15.65 13.66
C LEU A 137 -15.51 15.18 12.21
N VAL A 138 -16.21 14.06 12.06
CA VAL A 138 -16.44 13.40 10.77
C VAL A 138 -17.88 12.92 10.64
N PRO A 139 -18.36 12.66 9.42
CA PRO A 139 -19.60 11.93 9.22
C PRO A 139 -19.57 10.57 9.93
N ARG A 140 -20.70 10.14 10.48
CA ARG A 140 -20.83 8.85 11.22
C ARG A 140 -20.29 7.67 10.42
N ALA A 141 -20.49 7.66 9.10
CA ALA A 141 -19.99 6.61 8.21
C ALA A 141 -18.45 6.53 8.14
N ASN A 142 -17.73 7.60 8.49
CA ASN A 142 -16.27 7.64 8.53
C ASN A 142 -15.68 7.44 9.94
N ALA A 143 -16.52 7.40 10.97
CA ALA A 143 -16.05 7.41 12.36
C ALA A 143 -15.19 6.20 12.71
N GLU A 144 -15.58 5.02 12.22
CA GLU A 144 -14.84 3.79 12.45
C GLU A 144 -13.45 3.80 11.77
N GLU A 145 -13.37 4.33 10.57
CA GLU A 145 -12.10 4.55 9.88
C GLU A 145 -11.20 5.54 10.62
N ALA A 146 -11.76 6.67 11.05
CA ALA A 146 -11.03 7.68 11.81
C ALA A 146 -10.51 7.14 13.16
N SER A 147 -11.24 6.23 13.79
CA SER A 147 -10.89 5.62 15.07
C SER A 147 -9.70 4.67 15.03
N LEU A 148 -9.23 4.27 13.82
CA LEU A 148 -7.96 3.55 13.67
C LEU A 148 -6.76 4.39 14.14
N ALA A 149 -6.86 5.71 14.14
CA ALA A 149 -5.85 6.60 14.71
C ALA A 149 -5.89 6.57 16.23
N SER A 150 -5.32 5.53 16.84
CA SER A 150 -5.32 5.31 18.29
C SER A 150 -4.92 6.58 19.07
N GLY A 151 -5.69 6.94 20.09
CA GLY A 151 -5.45 8.14 20.90
C GLY A 151 -6.02 9.46 20.33
N LEU A 152 -6.66 9.42 19.15
CA LEU A 152 -7.40 10.56 18.61
C LEU A 152 -8.82 10.59 19.20
N THR A 153 -9.28 11.76 19.66
CA THR A 153 -10.69 11.98 19.99
C THR A 153 -11.46 12.22 18.69
N VAL A 154 -12.36 11.30 18.36
CA VAL A 154 -13.22 11.37 17.17
C VAL A 154 -14.64 11.66 17.57
N TYR A 155 -15.24 12.70 16.99
CA TYR A 155 -16.68 12.97 17.09
C TYR A 155 -17.36 12.57 15.77
N ALA A 156 -18.52 11.94 15.88
CA ALA A 156 -19.29 11.44 14.74
C ALA A 156 -20.69 12.06 14.74
N ALA A 157 -21.09 12.59 13.58
CA ALA A 157 -22.42 13.18 13.41
C ALA A 157 -23.04 12.73 12.08
N GLU A 158 -24.37 12.70 12.02
CA GLU A 158 -25.14 12.37 10.82
C GLU A 158 -25.76 13.62 10.17
N HIS A 159 -25.87 14.70 10.94
CA HIS A 159 -26.55 15.90 10.50
C HIS A 159 -25.91 17.19 11.06
N LEU A 160 -25.98 18.29 10.29
CA LEU A 160 -25.50 19.62 10.71
C LEU A 160 -26.16 20.08 12.03
N LEU A 161 -27.41 19.70 12.28
CA LEU A 161 -28.12 20.03 13.54
C LEU A 161 -27.47 19.40 14.78
N GLU A 162 -26.97 18.15 14.68
CA GLU A 162 -26.28 17.47 15.80
C GLU A 162 -24.98 18.20 16.11
N VAL A 163 -24.25 18.59 15.05
CA VAL A 163 -23.00 19.35 15.19
C VAL A 163 -23.25 20.69 15.84
N ALA A 164 -24.29 21.42 15.42
CA ALA A 164 -24.64 22.70 15.98
C ALA A 164 -25.15 22.59 17.42
N ALA A 165 -25.91 21.55 17.76
CA ALA A 165 -26.37 21.27 19.13
C ALA A 165 -25.18 20.98 20.07
N HIS A 166 -24.16 20.27 19.59
CA HIS A 166 -22.91 20.03 20.32
C HIS A 166 -22.19 21.34 20.63
N PHE A 167 -21.97 22.20 19.65
CA PHE A 167 -21.29 23.48 19.84
C PHE A 167 -22.07 24.44 20.72
N ASN A 168 -23.40 24.47 20.63
CA ASN A 168 -24.25 25.29 21.47
C ASN A 168 -24.42 24.73 22.90
N GLY A 169 -23.87 23.54 23.19
CA GLY A 169 -23.97 22.91 24.52
C GLY A 169 -25.35 22.34 24.85
N ILE A 170 -26.21 22.18 23.83
CA ILE A 170 -27.59 21.63 24.01
C ILE A 170 -27.50 20.10 24.14
N THR A 171 -26.82 19.45 23.22
CA THR A 171 -26.62 18.01 23.22
C THR A 171 -25.16 17.73 22.81
N PRO A 172 -24.27 17.52 23.79
CA PRO A 172 -22.86 17.19 23.47
C PRO A 172 -22.76 15.87 22.70
N LEU A 173 -21.93 15.86 21.66
CA LEU A 173 -21.53 14.61 21.01
C LEU A 173 -20.55 13.87 21.92
N GLU A 174 -20.81 12.60 22.16
CA GLU A 174 -19.88 11.73 22.84
C GLU A 174 -18.73 11.33 21.90
N PRO A 175 -17.50 11.20 22.41
CA PRO A 175 -16.40 10.64 21.64
C PRO A 175 -16.78 9.27 21.09
N TYR A 176 -16.52 9.06 19.81
CA TYR A 176 -16.80 7.79 19.16
C TYR A 176 -15.89 6.70 19.72
N VAL A 177 -16.50 5.67 20.24
CA VAL A 177 -15.79 4.46 20.68
C VAL A 177 -15.96 3.42 19.59
N ALA A 178 -14.82 2.97 19.02
CA ALA A 178 -14.85 1.89 18.05
C ALA A 178 -15.54 0.66 18.68
N GLN A 179 -16.56 0.15 18.03
CA GLN A 179 -17.25 -1.06 18.48
C GLN A 179 -16.42 -2.29 18.14
N GLY A 180 -15.18 -2.35 18.65
CA GLY A 180 -14.25 -3.47 18.57
C GLY A 180 -14.60 -4.49 17.49
N LEU A 181 -14.41 -4.13 16.23
CA LEU A 181 -14.62 -5.09 15.15
C LEU A 181 -13.53 -6.16 15.29
N LEU A 182 -13.86 -7.21 16.03
CA LEU A 182 -13.33 -8.53 15.78
C LEU A 182 -13.80 -8.93 14.37
N ARG A 183 -13.30 -8.22 13.35
CA ARG A 183 -13.51 -8.66 11.97
C ARG A 183 -12.86 -10.01 11.86
N GLN A 184 -13.62 -10.96 11.37
CA GLN A 184 -13.10 -12.27 11.04
C GLN A 184 -12.03 -12.05 9.96
N ILE A 185 -10.77 -12.01 10.42
CA ILE A 185 -9.62 -12.04 9.54
C ILE A 185 -9.76 -13.32 8.73
N GLN A 186 -10.01 -13.21 7.43
CA GLN A 186 -10.07 -14.41 6.59
C GLN A 186 -8.69 -15.04 6.55
N PRO A 187 -8.54 -16.29 6.98
CA PRO A 187 -7.25 -16.95 6.96
C PRO A 187 -6.73 -17.04 5.54
N TYR A 188 -5.45 -16.80 5.35
CA TYR A 188 -4.80 -17.07 4.06
C TYR A 188 -4.86 -18.59 3.76
N PRO A 189 -4.93 -18.97 2.46
CA PRO A 189 -4.88 -20.39 2.09
C PRO A 189 -3.60 -21.06 2.60
N ASP A 190 -3.71 -22.28 3.13
CA ASP A 190 -2.57 -23.01 3.70
C ASP A 190 -1.65 -23.58 2.60
N LEU A 191 -0.33 -23.52 2.84
CA LEU A 191 0.66 -24.13 1.96
C LEU A 191 0.64 -25.68 2.03
N ALA A 192 0.07 -26.25 3.08
CA ALA A 192 -0.15 -27.69 3.19
C ALA A 192 -1.06 -28.25 2.07
N ASP A 193 -1.99 -27.41 1.53
CA ASP A 193 -2.85 -27.77 0.41
C ASP A 193 -2.09 -28.04 -0.90
N VAL A 194 -0.87 -27.51 -1.00
CA VAL A 194 0.00 -27.72 -2.18
C VAL A 194 0.72 -29.04 -2.04
N GLN A 195 0.39 -30.00 -2.88
CA GLN A 195 1.07 -31.29 -2.90
C GLN A 195 2.41 -31.21 -3.64
N GLY A 196 3.43 -31.90 -3.13
CA GLY A 196 4.76 -31.89 -3.72
C GLY A 196 5.44 -30.52 -3.72
N GLN A 197 6.11 -30.17 -4.82
CA GLN A 197 6.75 -28.87 -5.09
C GLN A 197 7.71 -28.40 -3.98
N GLN A 198 8.52 -29.32 -3.42
CA GLN A 198 9.38 -29.03 -2.26
C GLN A 198 10.36 -27.88 -2.51
N ALA A 199 10.98 -27.84 -3.71
CA ALA A 199 11.90 -26.78 -4.09
C ALA A 199 11.20 -25.40 -4.16
N ALA A 200 9.95 -25.35 -4.68
CA ALA A 200 9.16 -24.13 -4.74
C ALA A 200 8.71 -23.68 -3.34
N LYS A 201 8.32 -24.61 -2.47
CA LYS A 201 7.99 -24.34 -1.06
C LYS A 201 9.20 -23.80 -0.29
N ARG A 202 10.39 -24.39 -0.50
CA ARG A 202 11.65 -23.89 0.09
C ARG A 202 11.94 -22.46 -0.39
N GLY A 203 11.77 -22.19 -1.69
CA GLY A 203 11.93 -20.85 -2.23
C GLY A 203 10.94 -19.84 -1.66
N LEU A 204 9.67 -20.22 -1.43
CA LEU A 204 8.68 -19.37 -0.75
C LEU A 204 9.09 -19.07 0.70
N LEU A 205 9.61 -20.07 1.42
CA LEU A 205 10.11 -19.86 2.79
C LEU A 205 11.26 -18.85 2.83
N ILE A 206 12.23 -18.99 1.93
CA ILE A 206 13.36 -18.06 1.80
C ILE A 206 12.87 -16.66 1.43
N ALA A 207 11.96 -16.58 0.43
CA ALA A 207 11.35 -15.32 0.00
C ALA A 207 10.63 -14.61 1.15
N ALA A 208 9.83 -15.36 1.93
CA ALA A 208 9.13 -14.82 3.10
C ALA A 208 10.10 -14.35 4.19
N ALA A 209 11.11 -15.16 4.52
CA ALA A 209 12.05 -14.86 5.59
C ALA A 209 12.90 -13.62 5.29
N GLY A 210 13.40 -13.47 4.06
CA GLY A 210 14.28 -12.38 3.67
C GLY A 210 13.59 -11.19 2.98
N ALA A 211 12.29 -11.26 2.73
CA ALA A 211 11.54 -10.33 1.87
C ALA A 211 12.08 -10.30 0.42
N HIS A 212 12.56 -11.42 -0.11
CA HIS A 212 13.15 -11.54 -1.43
C HIS A 212 12.08 -11.59 -2.53
N ASN A 213 12.33 -10.92 -3.64
CA ASN A 213 11.51 -11.03 -4.84
C ASN A 213 11.73 -12.38 -5.54
N LEU A 214 10.66 -12.95 -6.09
CA LEU A 214 10.62 -14.33 -6.58
C LEU A 214 10.01 -14.42 -7.98
N LEU A 215 10.65 -15.20 -8.86
CA LEU A 215 10.14 -15.57 -10.18
C LEU A 215 9.95 -17.09 -10.28
N PHE A 216 8.72 -17.51 -10.52
CA PHE A 216 8.39 -18.89 -10.90
C PHE A 216 8.42 -19.04 -12.42
N SER A 217 9.19 -20.00 -12.93
CA SER A 217 9.18 -20.42 -14.32
C SER A 217 8.75 -21.89 -14.43
N GLY A 218 7.79 -22.19 -15.30
CA GLY A 218 7.36 -23.59 -15.47
C GLY A 218 6.16 -23.73 -16.42
N PRO A 219 5.84 -24.95 -16.86
CA PRO A 219 4.72 -25.21 -17.74
C PRO A 219 3.38 -24.73 -17.18
N PRO A 220 2.36 -24.54 -18.02
CA PRO A 220 1.01 -24.23 -17.55
C PRO A 220 0.46 -25.39 -16.68
N GLY A 221 -0.33 -25.03 -15.67
CA GLY A 221 -0.95 -26.00 -14.75
C GLY A 221 -0.02 -26.60 -13.69
N THR A 222 1.19 -26.05 -13.46
CA THR A 222 2.12 -26.53 -12.43
C THR A 222 1.87 -25.91 -11.04
N GLY A 223 0.85 -25.07 -10.87
CA GLY A 223 0.49 -24.51 -9.56
C GLY A 223 1.25 -23.24 -9.18
N LYS A 224 1.85 -22.52 -10.13
CA LYS A 224 2.59 -21.25 -9.87
C LYS A 224 1.74 -20.22 -9.14
N THR A 225 0.51 -19.97 -9.63
CA THR A 225 -0.46 -19.05 -9.02
C THR A 225 -0.91 -19.55 -7.64
N LEU A 226 -1.09 -20.86 -7.51
CA LEU A 226 -1.42 -21.51 -6.24
C LEU A 226 -0.33 -21.28 -5.20
N LEU A 227 0.94 -21.47 -5.56
CA LEU A 227 2.09 -21.23 -4.69
C LEU A 227 2.19 -19.75 -4.29
N ALA A 228 2.08 -18.84 -5.26
CA ALA A 228 2.17 -17.40 -5.01
C ALA A 228 1.13 -16.90 -4.00
N SER A 229 -0.12 -17.39 -4.10
CA SER A 229 -1.22 -16.99 -3.20
C SER A 229 -1.05 -17.47 -1.74
N ARG A 230 -0.09 -18.38 -1.45
CA ARG A 230 0.21 -18.84 -0.09
C ARG A 230 1.27 -17.97 0.61
N LEU A 231 2.02 -17.17 -0.14
CA LEU A 231 3.08 -16.34 0.43
C LEU A 231 2.58 -15.40 1.55
N PRO A 232 1.44 -14.69 1.41
CA PRO A 232 0.97 -13.81 2.49
C PRO A 232 0.79 -14.52 3.84
N GLY A 233 0.38 -15.79 3.83
CA GLY A 233 0.22 -16.60 5.03
C GLY A 233 1.52 -17.02 5.71
N LEU A 234 2.67 -16.82 5.06
CA LEU A 234 4.01 -17.06 5.61
C LEU A 234 4.66 -15.79 6.15
N LEU A 235 4.17 -14.60 5.73
CA LEU A 235 4.76 -13.34 6.15
C LEU A 235 4.42 -12.99 7.60
N PRO A 236 5.33 -12.33 8.34
CA PRO A 236 4.99 -11.80 9.66
C PRO A 236 3.77 -10.88 9.60
N PRO A 237 2.94 -10.82 10.66
CA PRO A 237 1.84 -9.87 10.71
C PRO A 237 2.34 -8.45 10.53
N LEU A 238 1.46 -7.56 10.06
CA LEU A 238 1.75 -6.12 10.03
C LEU A 238 1.87 -5.61 11.47
N ASP A 239 2.84 -4.75 11.72
CA ASP A 239 2.83 -3.93 12.92
C ASP A 239 1.75 -2.83 12.81
N GLU A 240 1.50 -2.10 13.91
CA GLU A 240 0.45 -1.07 13.91
C GLU A 240 0.72 0.03 12.88
N GLN A 241 1.98 0.45 12.72
CA GLN A 241 2.35 1.50 11.78
C GLN A 241 2.21 1.01 10.33
N GLU A 242 2.73 -0.17 10.01
CA GLU A 242 2.57 -0.79 8.68
C GLU A 242 1.09 -0.94 8.32
N ALA A 243 0.27 -1.39 9.28
CA ALA A 243 -1.17 -1.56 9.08
C ALA A 243 -1.87 -0.22 8.80
N LEU A 244 -1.52 0.84 9.54
CA LEU A 244 -2.04 2.19 9.31
C LEU A 244 -1.62 2.77 7.95
N GLU A 245 -0.39 2.52 7.50
CA GLU A 245 0.07 2.92 6.15
C GLU A 245 -0.77 2.25 5.06
N VAL A 246 -1.00 0.95 5.18
CA VAL A 246 -1.85 0.20 4.25
C VAL A 246 -3.30 0.74 4.26
N ALA A 247 -3.88 0.90 5.44
CA ALA A 247 -5.23 1.42 5.58
C ALA A 247 -5.38 2.85 5.02
N ALA A 248 -4.37 3.72 5.20
CA ALA A 248 -4.35 5.08 4.67
C ALA A 248 -4.37 5.08 3.12
N ILE A 249 -3.63 4.17 2.49
CA ILE A 249 -3.67 4.00 1.02
C ILE A 249 -5.07 3.59 0.56
N HIS A 250 -5.68 2.60 1.23
CA HIS A 250 -7.02 2.12 0.89
C HIS A 250 -8.10 3.18 1.12
N SER A 251 -7.96 4.00 2.16
CA SER A 251 -8.81 5.16 2.44
C SER A 251 -8.85 6.15 1.27
N VAL A 252 -7.69 6.42 0.68
CA VAL A 252 -7.54 7.33 -0.47
C VAL A 252 -8.05 6.70 -1.77
N ALA A 253 -7.87 5.39 -1.95
CA ALA A 253 -8.28 4.67 -3.15
C ALA A 253 -9.80 4.40 -3.26
N SER A 254 -10.61 4.91 -2.36
CA SER A 254 -12.06 4.65 -2.28
C SER A 254 -12.42 3.20 -1.93
N HIS A 255 -11.45 2.41 -1.48
CA HIS A 255 -11.69 1.09 -0.94
C HIS A 255 -11.92 1.19 0.56
N SER A 256 -12.80 0.34 1.12
CA SER A 256 -13.00 0.33 2.56
C SER A 256 -11.69 -0.05 3.27
N PRO A 257 -11.04 0.86 4.02
CA PRO A 257 -9.76 0.58 4.66
C PRO A 257 -9.86 -0.52 5.72
N LEU A 258 -11.08 -0.76 6.19
CA LEU A 258 -11.38 -1.73 7.22
C LEU A 258 -11.64 -3.14 6.67
N GLN A 259 -11.83 -3.31 5.36
CA GLN A 259 -12.22 -4.60 4.79
C GLN A 259 -11.17 -5.69 5.02
N HIS A 260 -9.90 -5.34 5.01
CA HIS A 260 -8.76 -6.26 5.17
C HIS A 260 -7.84 -5.86 6.33
N TRP A 261 -8.29 -5.00 7.23
CA TRP A 261 -7.51 -4.59 8.39
C TRP A 261 -7.38 -5.72 9.42
N PRO A 262 -6.19 -6.02 9.95
CA PRO A 262 -4.83 -5.55 9.61
C PRO A 262 -4.05 -6.56 8.73
N GLN A 263 -4.61 -7.02 7.61
CA GLN A 263 -3.99 -8.03 6.75
C GLN A 263 -3.03 -7.44 5.72
N ARG A 264 -1.97 -8.20 5.38
CA ARG A 264 -1.08 -7.84 4.26
C ARG A 264 -1.82 -7.96 2.93
N PRO A 265 -1.78 -6.92 2.06
CA PRO A 265 -2.43 -6.99 0.75
C PRO A 265 -1.80 -8.08 -0.13
N PHE A 266 -2.65 -8.78 -0.89
CA PHE A 266 -2.25 -9.59 -2.03
C PHE A 266 -2.91 -9.04 -3.27
N ARG A 267 -2.12 -8.44 -4.17
CA ARG A 267 -2.63 -7.81 -5.40
C ARG A 267 -2.18 -8.62 -6.61
N GLN A 268 -3.16 -9.00 -7.43
CA GLN A 268 -2.94 -9.79 -8.65
C GLN A 268 -3.61 -9.08 -9.83
N PRO A 269 -3.00 -8.02 -10.39
CA PRO A 269 -3.53 -7.40 -11.59
C PRO A 269 -3.44 -8.34 -12.78
N HIS A 270 -4.46 -8.29 -13.63
CA HIS A 270 -4.45 -9.01 -14.90
C HIS A 270 -3.38 -8.43 -15.83
N HIS A 271 -2.74 -9.25 -16.69
CA HIS A 271 -1.67 -8.80 -17.59
C HIS A 271 -2.14 -7.72 -18.60
N SER A 272 -3.44 -7.62 -18.88
CA SER A 272 -4.02 -6.56 -19.72
C SER A 272 -4.21 -5.21 -18.98
N ALA A 273 -3.82 -5.11 -17.69
CA ALA A 273 -3.95 -3.88 -16.93
C ALA A 273 -3.16 -2.75 -17.59
N SER A 274 -3.81 -1.59 -17.74
CA SER A 274 -3.16 -0.41 -18.31
C SER A 274 -2.08 0.17 -17.38
N GLY A 275 -1.13 0.94 -17.92
CA GLY A 275 -0.13 1.65 -17.14
C GLY A 275 -0.72 2.43 -15.97
N PRO A 276 -1.75 3.28 -16.18
CA PRO A 276 -2.43 3.98 -15.10
C PRO A 276 -3.09 3.09 -14.05
N ALA A 277 -3.61 1.91 -14.43
CA ALA A 277 -4.18 0.97 -13.47
C ALA A 277 -3.08 0.38 -12.55
N LEU A 278 -1.89 0.09 -13.11
CA LEU A 278 -0.80 -0.50 -12.34
C LEU A 278 -0.06 0.57 -11.50
N VAL A 279 0.28 1.69 -12.11
CA VAL A 279 1.09 2.77 -11.50
C VAL A 279 0.25 3.70 -10.65
N GLY A 280 -0.96 3.93 -11.07
CA GLY A 280 -1.80 5.02 -10.61
C GLY A 280 -1.82 6.19 -11.62
N GLY A 281 -2.70 7.13 -11.41
CA GLY A 281 -2.84 8.27 -12.31
C GLY A 281 -4.21 8.91 -12.26
N GLY A 282 -4.62 9.50 -13.38
CA GLY A 282 -5.87 10.28 -13.48
C GLY A 282 -5.60 11.78 -13.42
N SER A 283 -6.67 12.59 -13.58
CA SER A 283 -6.61 14.04 -13.37
C SER A 283 -6.22 14.36 -11.92
N ARG A 284 -6.67 13.55 -10.99
CA ARG A 284 -6.22 13.48 -9.58
C ARG A 284 -5.38 12.23 -9.43
N PRO A 285 -4.14 12.36 -8.95
CA PRO A 285 -3.29 11.20 -8.73
C PRO A 285 -3.93 10.21 -7.74
N GLN A 286 -4.40 9.08 -8.27
CA GLN A 286 -4.93 7.97 -7.47
C GLN A 286 -3.90 6.84 -7.39
N PRO A 287 -3.84 6.09 -6.27
CA PRO A 287 -2.94 4.95 -6.15
C PRO A 287 -3.33 3.83 -7.12
N GLY A 288 -2.33 3.22 -7.77
CA GLY A 288 -2.50 2.03 -8.60
C GLY A 288 -2.21 0.74 -7.84
N GLU A 289 -2.25 -0.40 -8.54
CA GLU A 289 -2.04 -1.74 -7.96
C GLU A 289 -0.69 -1.89 -7.25
N ILE A 290 0.36 -1.20 -7.73
CA ILE A 290 1.68 -1.15 -7.11
C ILE A 290 1.60 -0.55 -5.71
N THR A 291 0.90 0.57 -5.55
CA THR A 291 0.69 1.23 -4.27
C THR A 291 -0.25 0.42 -3.37
N LEU A 292 -1.32 -0.16 -3.94
CA LEU A 292 -2.27 -1.01 -3.21
C LEU A 292 -1.63 -2.30 -2.68
N ALA A 293 -0.49 -2.73 -3.24
CA ALA A 293 0.30 -3.85 -2.75
C ALA A 293 1.27 -3.47 -1.62
N HIS A 294 1.31 -2.21 -1.19
CA HIS A 294 2.21 -1.73 -0.15
C HIS A 294 2.17 -2.60 1.11
N GLN A 295 3.33 -2.93 1.70
CA GLN A 295 3.53 -3.85 2.84
C GLN A 295 2.97 -5.27 2.61
N GLY A 296 2.68 -5.63 1.35
CA GLY A 296 2.11 -6.90 0.96
C GLY A 296 2.83 -7.54 -0.22
N VAL A 297 2.08 -8.25 -1.05
CA VAL A 297 2.57 -8.99 -2.21
C VAL A 297 1.92 -8.47 -3.48
N LEU A 298 2.75 -8.12 -4.46
CA LEU A 298 2.33 -7.90 -5.84
C LEU A 298 2.64 -9.15 -6.65
N PHE A 299 1.61 -9.85 -7.11
CA PHE A 299 1.75 -11.04 -7.93
C PHE A 299 1.45 -10.73 -9.39
N LEU A 300 2.43 -10.95 -10.27
CA LEU A 300 2.30 -10.77 -11.71
C LEU A 300 2.36 -12.13 -12.40
N ASP A 301 1.20 -12.66 -12.75
CA ASP A 301 1.11 -13.89 -13.54
C ASP A 301 1.34 -13.58 -15.03
N GLU A 302 1.89 -14.54 -15.77
CA GLU A 302 2.21 -14.39 -17.19
C GLU A 302 3.07 -13.13 -17.46
N LEU A 303 4.11 -12.92 -16.66
CA LEU A 303 4.95 -11.72 -16.66
C LEU A 303 5.34 -11.21 -18.06
N PRO A 304 5.74 -12.04 -19.06
CA PRO A 304 6.09 -11.56 -20.39
C PRO A 304 4.90 -11.08 -21.24
N GLU A 305 3.65 -11.24 -20.75
CA GLU A 305 2.45 -10.75 -21.47
C GLU A 305 2.06 -9.32 -21.07
N PHE A 306 2.64 -8.79 -20.00
CA PHE A 306 2.48 -7.38 -19.67
C PHE A 306 3.19 -6.48 -20.68
N ASP A 307 2.67 -5.27 -20.90
CA ASP A 307 3.35 -4.26 -21.72
C ASP A 307 4.73 -3.95 -21.12
N ARG A 308 5.75 -3.93 -21.97
CA ARG A 308 7.13 -3.67 -21.55
C ARG A 308 7.31 -2.34 -20.82
N LYS A 309 6.59 -1.30 -21.25
CA LYS A 309 6.66 0.03 -20.59
C LYS A 309 6.10 -0.04 -19.18
N VAL A 310 5.07 -0.85 -18.98
CA VAL A 310 4.45 -1.06 -17.66
C VAL A 310 5.40 -1.79 -16.72
N LEU A 311 6.10 -2.82 -17.23
CA LEU A 311 7.10 -3.56 -16.44
C LEU A 311 8.31 -2.70 -16.05
N GLU A 312 8.76 -1.79 -16.94
CA GLU A 312 9.89 -0.90 -16.63
C GLU A 312 9.61 0.06 -15.48
N VAL A 313 8.34 0.44 -15.27
CA VAL A 313 7.95 1.31 -14.14
C VAL A 313 8.15 0.63 -12.78
N LEU A 314 8.09 -0.70 -12.71
CA LEU A 314 8.35 -1.46 -11.46
C LEU A 314 9.77 -1.26 -10.93
N ARG A 315 10.71 -0.84 -11.77
CA ARG A 315 12.13 -0.71 -11.39
C ARG A 315 12.34 0.32 -10.28
N GLU A 316 11.61 1.44 -10.33
CA GLU A 316 11.70 2.50 -9.33
C GLU A 316 11.20 2.02 -7.95
N PRO A 317 9.96 1.52 -7.80
CA PRO A 317 9.47 1.10 -6.48
C PRO A 317 10.20 -0.12 -5.90
N LEU A 318 10.73 -1.01 -6.74
CA LEU A 318 11.54 -2.15 -6.27
C LEU A 318 12.89 -1.72 -5.66
N GLU A 319 13.39 -0.53 -5.97
CA GLU A 319 14.61 0.02 -5.37
C GLU A 319 14.32 1.02 -4.26
N SER A 320 13.40 1.95 -4.52
CA SER A 320 13.16 3.11 -3.64
C SER A 320 12.05 2.87 -2.60
N GLY A 321 11.19 1.87 -2.81
CA GLY A 321 10.02 1.60 -1.97
C GLY A 321 8.90 2.64 -2.12
N HIS A 322 8.93 3.45 -3.17
CA HIS A 322 7.89 4.44 -3.46
C HIS A 322 7.74 4.65 -4.96
N ILE A 323 6.63 5.23 -5.38
CA ILE A 323 6.35 5.62 -6.74
C ILE A 323 5.98 7.10 -6.78
N VAL A 324 6.44 7.81 -7.80
CA VAL A 324 6.15 9.22 -8.00
C VAL A 324 5.25 9.40 -9.22
N ILE A 325 4.05 9.90 -8.99
CA ILE A 325 3.12 10.27 -10.06
C ILE A 325 3.28 11.77 -10.31
N ALA A 326 3.92 12.11 -11.44
CA ALA A 326 4.09 13.49 -11.85
C ALA A 326 3.01 13.86 -12.89
N ARG A 327 2.32 14.98 -12.67
CA ARG A 327 1.37 15.62 -13.58
C ARG A 327 1.74 17.09 -13.75
N ALA A 328 1.10 17.76 -14.70
CA ALA A 328 1.44 19.14 -15.04
C ALA A 328 1.37 20.13 -13.86
N ARG A 329 0.54 19.84 -12.85
CA ARG A 329 0.35 20.69 -11.66
C ARG A 329 0.83 20.06 -10.36
N ASP A 330 0.85 18.72 -10.27
CA ASP A 330 1.09 18.01 -9.02
C ASP A 330 2.11 16.90 -9.17
N LYS A 331 2.98 16.78 -8.18
CA LYS A 331 3.91 15.68 -8.02
C LYS A 331 3.58 14.99 -6.70
N VAL A 332 2.94 13.83 -6.79
CA VAL A 332 2.49 13.07 -5.62
C VAL A 332 3.34 11.82 -5.47
N ARG A 333 3.84 11.60 -4.27
CA ARG A 333 4.60 10.41 -3.88
C ARG A 333 3.69 9.44 -3.13
N PHE A 334 3.65 8.19 -3.57
CA PHE A 334 2.95 7.11 -2.89
C PHE A 334 3.95 6.07 -2.37
N PRO A 335 3.75 5.52 -1.18
CA PRO A 335 4.53 4.39 -0.70
C PRO A 335 4.22 3.15 -1.55
N ALA A 336 5.25 2.36 -1.84
CA ALA A 336 5.15 1.19 -2.72
C ALA A 336 6.20 0.14 -2.32
N ARG A 337 6.27 -0.18 -1.04
CA ARG A 337 7.10 -1.26 -0.49
C ARG A 337 6.30 -2.55 -0.57
N PHE A 338 6.55 -3.37 -1.56
CA PHE A 338 5.89 -4.65 -1.75
C PHE A 338 6.91 -5.73 -2.05
N GLN A 339 6.55 -6.98 -1.83
CA GLN A 339 7.31 -8.13 -2.30
C GLN A 339 6.77 -8.55 -3.67
N LEU A 340 7.64 -8.56 -4.69
CA LEU A 340 7.27 -8.99 -6.01
C LEU A 340 7.34 -10.52 -6.11
N VAL A 341 6.23 -11.14 -6.48
CA VAL A 341 6.18 -12.51 -6.97
C VAL A 341 5.75 -12.47 -8.42
N ALA A 342 6.49 -13.10 -9.29
CA ALA A 342 6.16 -13.19 -10.70
C ALA A 342 6.08 -14.64 -11.16
N ALA A 343 5.27 -14.91 -12.17
CA ALA A 343 5.20 -16.21 -12.81
C ALA A 343 5.29 -16.07 -14.33
N MET A 344 5.98 -17.00 -14.97
CA MET A 344 6.08 -17.06 -16.43
C MET A 344 6.12 -18.50 -16.92
N ASN A 345 5.80 -18.67 -18.19
CA ASN A 345 6.05 -19.91 -18.88
C ASN A 345 7.48 -19.94 -19.44
N PRO A 346 8.11 -21.10 -19.69
CA PRO A 346 9.49 -21.19 -20.17
C PRO A 346 9.63 -20.76 -21.64
N CYS A 347 8.52 -20.75 -22.41
CA CYS A 347 8.41 -20.33 -23.80
C CYS A 347 6.96 -19.96 -24.14
N PRO A 348 6.66 -19.41 -25.34
CA PRO A 348 5.27 -19.03 -25.73
C PRO A 348 4.26 -20.19 -25.66
N CYS A 349 4.62 -21.41 -26.03
CA CYS A 349 3.72 -22.56 -25.92
C CYS A 349 3.70 -23.18 -24.51
N GLY A 350 4.64 -22.80 -23.63
CA GLY A 350 4.72 -23.27 -22.24
C GLY A 350 5.40 -24.63 -22.03
N TYR A 351 5.84 -25.33 -23.08
CA TYR A 351 6.32 -26.71 -22.98
C TYR A 351 7.82 -26.90 -23.25
N LEU A 352 8.64 -25.84 -23.19
CA LEU A 352 10.08 -25.96 -23.32
C LEU A 352 10.64 -26.82 -22.19
N GLY A 353 11.42 -27.86 -22.53
CA GLY A 353 11.97 -28.84 -21.58
C GLY A 353 10.98 -29.95 -21.20
N ASP A 354 9.82 -30.05 -21.85
CA ASP A 354 8.87 -31.14 -21.63
C ASP A 354 9.46 -32.49 -22.13
N PRO A 355 9.53 -33.53 -21.29
CA PRO A 355 10.06 -34.82 -21.67
C PRO A 355 9.36 -35.48 -22.87
N ASN A 356 8.07 -35.15 -23.09
CA ASN A 356 7.28 -35.69 -24.19
C ASN A 356 7.43 -34.88 -25.49
N GLY A 357 8.36 -33.95 -25.57
CA GLY A 357 8.64 -33.19 -26.81
C GLY A 357 7.50 -32.29 -27.28
N ARG A 358 6.59 -31.85 -26.41
CA ARG A 358 5.42 -31.01 -26.80
C ARG A 358 5.75 -29.60 -27.24
N CYS A 359 6.99 -29.12 -26.95
CA CYS A 359 7.40 -27.79 -27.37
C CYS A 359 7.55 -27.71 -28.89
N ARG A 360 6.86 -26.73 -29.49
CA ARG A 360 6.92 -26.43 -30.94
C ARG A 360 7.53 -25.08 -31.26
N CYS A 361 8.12 -24.41 -30.25
CA CYS A 361 8.71 -23.11 -30.44
C CYS A 361 10.10 -23.20 -31.05
N THR A 362 10.40 -22.34 -32.04
CA THR A 362 11.76 -22.19 -32.54
C THR A 362 12.65 -21.44 -31.55
N PRO A 363 13.97 -21.59 -31.61
CA PRO A 363 14.90 -20.85 -30.74
C PRO A 363 14.66 -19.34 -30.78
N GLU A 364 14.35 -18.77 -31.96
CA GLU A 364 14.08 -17.34 -32.13
C GLU A 364 12.77 -16.92 -31.42
N GLN A 365 11.73 -17.76 -31.45
CA GLN A 365 10.50 -17.50 -30.74
C GLN A 365 10.71 -17.50 -29.23
N ILE A 366 11.50 -18.46 -28.72
CA ILE A 366 11.85 -18.54 -27.31
C ILE A 366 12.64 -17.30 -26.88
N GLN A 367 13.65 -16.93 -27.67
CA GLN A 367 14.48 -15.75 -27.39
C GLN A 367 13.65 -14.45 -27.42
N ARG A 368 12.78 -14.28 -28.43
CA ARG A 368 11.87 -13.13 -28.52
C ARG A 368 10.94 -13.04 -27.31
N TYR A 369 10.42 -14.16 -26.84
CA TYR A 369 9.56 -14.21 -25.64
C TYR A 369 10.32 -13.79 -24.39
N ARG A 370 11.51 -14.33 -24.17
CA ARG A 370 12.38 -13.98 -23.04
C ARG A 370 12.84 -12.52 -23.08
N ASN A 371 13.13 -12.00 -24.25
CA ASN A 371 13.57 -10.61 -24.47
C ASN A 371 12.47 -9.56 -24.21
N LYS A 372 11.22 -9.97 -24.00
CA LYS A 372 10.18 -9.05 -23.49
C LYS A 372 10.52 -8.54 -22.08
N LEU A 373 11.25 -9.34 -21.29
CA LEU A 373 11.74 -8.98 -19.98
C LEU A 373 13.13 -8.36 -20.07
N SER A 374 13.29 -7.17 -19.50
CA SER A 374 14.61 -6.52 -19.49
C SER A 374 15.54 -7.15 -18.46
N GLY A 375 16.83 -7.23 -18.78
CA GLY A 375 17.86 -7.66 -17.84
C GLY A 375 17.78 -6.89 -16.51
N PRO A 376 17.70 -5.55 -16.53
CA PRO A 376 17.58 -4.75 -15.31
C PRO A 376 16.37 -5.07 -14.44
N LEU A 377 15.25 -5.51 -14.99
CA LEU A 377 14.10 -5.98 -14.20
C LEU A 377 14.37 -7.34 -13.57
N LEU A 378 14.90 -8.29 -14.37
CA LEU A 378 15.26 -9.63 -13.88
C LEU A 378 16.34 -9.58 -12.80
N ASP A 379 17.28 -8.65 -12.91
CA ASP A 379 18.29 -8.41 -11.88
C ASP A 379 17.70 -7.98 -10.53
N ARG A 380 16.46 -7.48 -10.49
CA ARG A 380 15.76 -7.09 -9.25
C ARG A 380 14.97 -8.23 -8.62
N ILE A 381 14.97 -9.39 -9.25
CA ILE A 381 14.34 -10.60 -8.71
C ILE A 381 15.46 -11.47 -8.12
N ASP A 382 15.35 -11.75 -6.83
CA ASP A 382 16.41 -12.43 -6.08
C ASP A 382 16.42 -13.93 -6.29
N LEU A 383 15.24 -14.54 -6.40
CA LEU A 383 15.04 -15.98 -6.49
C LEU A 383 14.36 -16.34 -7.82
N HIS A 384 15.00 -17.18 -8.62
CA HIS A 384 14.45 -17.75 -9.84
C HIS A 384 14.24 -19.26 -9.63
N LEU A 385 13.00 -19.71 -9.69
CA LEU A 385 12.60 -21.06 -9.41
C LEU A 385 11.94 -21.72 -10.61
N THR A 386 12.36 -22.94 -10.91
CA THR A 386 11.68 -23.78 -11.89
C THR A 386 10.65 -24.66 -11.18
N VAL A 387 9.38 -24.51 -11.57
CA VAL A 387 8.27 -25.30 -11.06
C VAL A 387 7.97 -26.39 -12.08
N ALA A 388 8.47 -27.59 -11.81
CA ALA A 388 8.28 -28.74 -12.69
C ALA A 388 6.88 -29.34 -12.56
N ARG A 389 6.45 -30.10 -13.57
CA ARG A 389 5.24 -30.88 -13.49
C ARG A 389 5.51 -32.17 -12.71
N GLU A 390 4.89 -32.35 -11.57
CA GLU A 390 5.00 -33.58 -10.80
C GLU A 390 3.88 -34.56 -11.24
N ALA A 391 4.27 -35.72 -11.74
CA ALA A 391 3.33 -36.71 -12.29
C ALA A 391 2.49 -37.44 -11.21
N THR A 392 2.91 -37.37 -9.95
CA THR A 392 2.37 -38.16 -8.83
C THR A 392 1.27 -37.46 -8.04
N ALA A 393 0.97 -36.21 -8.33
CA ALA A 393 0.06 -35.38 -7.53
C ALA A 393 -1.42 -35.87 -7.50
N LEU A 394 -1.84 -36.70 -8.44
CA LEU A 394 -3.22 -37.19 -8.51
C LEU A 394 -3.50 -38.44 -7.64
N ASN A 395 -2.47 -39.21 -7.29
CA ASN A 395 -2.61 -40.48 -6.58
C ASN A 395 -1.77 -40.56 -5.29
N ALA A 396 -1.06 -39.50 -4.92
CA ALA A 396 -0.31 -39.51 -3.67
C ALA A 396 -1.30 -39.39 -2.50
N ALA A 397 -1.16 -40.28 -1.52
CA ALA A 397 -1.77 -40.09 -0.21
C ALA A 397 -1.42 -38.67 0.26
N PRO A 398 -2.32 -37.95 0.94
CA PRO A 398 -2.04 -36.58 1.40
C PRO A 398 -0.76 -36.61 2.22
N GLN A 399 0.37 -36.29 1.57
CA GLN A 399 1.59 -36.05 2.32
C GLN A 399 1.30 -34.83 3.16
N THR A 400 1.33 -35.00 4.47
CA THR A 400 1.22 -33.92 5.45
C THR A 400 2.41 -32.98 5.26
N GLY A 401 2.30 -32.05 4.30
CA GLY A 401 3.26 -30.95 4.16
C GLY A 401 3.28 -30.13 5.44
N GLN A 402 4.36 -29.44 5.71
CA GLN A 402 4.39 -28.47 6.82
C GLN A 402 3.29 -27.43 6.59
N SER A 403 2.47 -27.17 7.61
CA SER A 403 1.44 -26.15 7.55
C SER A 403 2.05 -24.74 7.43
N SER A 404 1.31 -23.81 6.84
CA SER A 404 1.72 -22.40 6.80
C SER A 404 2.08 -21.86 8.18
N ALA A 405 1.39 -22.28 9.24
CA ALA A 405 1.65 -21.84 10.60
C ALA A 405 3.06 -22.23 11.08
N VAL A 406 3.52 -23.46 10.81
CA VAL A 406 4.87 -23.92 11.19
C VAL A 406 5.94 -23.14 10.42
N LEU A 407 5.74 -22.93 9.12
CA LEU A 407 6.68 -22.18 8.30
C LEU A 407 6.68 -20.68 8.65
N ALA A 408 5.53 -20.11 8.96
CA ALA A 408 5.41 -18.71 9.41
C ALA A 408 6.17 -18.48 10.73
N ALA A 409 6.17 -19.47 11.65
CA ALA A 409 6.97 -19.38 12.87
C ALA A 409 8.49 -19.35 12.57
N GLN A 410 8.98 -20.16 11.62
CA GLN A 410 10.37 -20.11 11.17
C GLN A 410 10.72 -18.77 10.51
N VAL A 411 9.82 -18.24 9.67
CA VAL A 411 9.96 -16.92 9.05
C VAL A 411 10.03 -15.83 10.11
N ALA A 412 9.13 -15.86 11.10
CA ALA A 412 9.11 -14.87 12.18
C ALA A 412 10.41 -14.85 12.99
N GLU A 413 10.97 -16.03 13.30
CA GLU A 413 12.23 -16.13 14.02
C GLU A 413 13.41 -15.62 13.19
N ALA A 414 13.53 -16.01 11.92
CA ALA A 414 14.56 -15.48 11.02
C ALA A 414 14.43 -13.96 10.86
N ARG A 415 13.21 -13.43 10.74
CA ARG A 415 12.95 -11.99 10.64
C ARG A 415 13.33 -11.26 11.93
N ARG A 416 13.03 -11.84 13.09
CA ARG A 416 13.44 -11.29 14.41
C ARG A 416 14.94 -11.12 14.50
N LEU A 417 15.72 -12.12 14.05
CA LEU A 417 17.19 -12.07 14.00
C LEU A 417 17.67 -10.93 13.09
N GLN A 418 17.07 -10.77 11.92
CA GLN A 418 17.40 -9.70 10.95
C GLN A 418 17.13 -8.32 11.54
N LEU A 419 15.92 -8.11 12.09
CA LEU A 419 15.55 -6.82 12.68
C LEU A 419 16.43 -6.47 13.90
N ALA A 420 16.76 -7.42 14.74
CA ALA A 420 17.65 -7.22 15.88
C ALA A 420 19.08 -6.87 15.47
N ARG A 421 19.58 -7.43 14.35
CA ARG A 421 20.94 -7.23 13.86
C ARG A 421 21.10 -5.92 13.08
N GLN A 422 20.16 -5.60 12.18
CA GLN A 422 20.31 -4.51 11.20
C GLN A 422 19.04 -3.64 10.98
N GLY A 423 17.97 -3.88 11.72
CA GLY A 423 16.74 -3.07 11.64
C GLY A 423 15.89 -3.27 10.39
N CYS A 424 16.30 -4.15 9.45
CA CYS A 424 15.55 -4.42 8.23
C CYS A 424 15.69 -5.89 7.78
N ALA A 425 14.84 -6.32 6.84
CA ALA A 425 14.96 -7.62 6.21
C ALA A 425 16.18 -7.69 5.28
N ASN A 426 16.75 -8.89 5.10
CA ASN A 426 17.98 -9.07 4.34
C ASN A 426 17.91 -8.57 2.89
N ALA A 427 16.76 -8.62 2.22
CA ALA A 427 16.61 -8.06 0.87
C ALA A 427 16.92 -6.56 0.80
N PHE A 428 16.76 -5.83 1.89
CA PHE A 428 16.94 -4.37 1.97
C PHE A 428 18.32 -3.93 2.46
N LEU A 429 19.24 -4.86 2.76
CA LEU A 429 20.62 -4.54 3.14
C LEU A 429 21.27 -3.64 2.08
N ASP A 430 21.94 -2.60 2.50
CA ASP A 430 22.77 -1.78 1.63
C ASP A 430 24.20 -2.34 1.49
N LEU A 431 25.12 -1.59 0.86
CA LEU A 431 26.48 -2.04 0.66
C LEU A 431 27.32 -2.03 1.96
N ALA A 432 27.01 -1.15 2.90
CA ALA A 432 27.69 -1.10 4.20
C ALA A 432 27.25 -2.30 5.04
N ASP A 433 25.93 -2.53 5.11
CA ASP A 433 25.33 -3.67 5.79
C ASP A 433 25.86 -5.03 5.26
N LEU A 434 25.99 -5.14 3.91
CA LEU A 434 26.54 -6.37 3.31
C LEU A 434 27.96 -6.66 3.77
N ARG A 435 28.81 -5.66 3.89
CA ARG A 435 30.19 -5.80 4.39
C ARG A 435 30.24 -6.19 5.86
N GLU A 436 29.31 -5.68 6.65
CA GLU A 436 29.24 -5.96 8.09
C GLU A 436 28.59 -7.31 8.41
N HIS A 437 27.44 -7.60 7.80
CA HIS A 437 26.60 -8.72 8.20
C HIS A 437 26.71 -9.96 7.29
N CYS A 438 27.36 -9.83 6.12
CA CYS A 438 27.57 -10.94 5.17
C CYS A 438 29.04 -11.33 5.03
N GLN A 439 29.81 -11.28 6.13
CA GLN A 439 31.22 -11.64 6.12
C GLN A 439 31.41 -13.13 5.80
N LEU A 440 32.37 -13.42 4.94
CA LEU A 440 32.75 -14.75 4.53
C LEU A 440 34.17 -15.09 5.05
N THR A 441 34.47 -16.37 5.18
CA THR A 441 35.85 -16.80 5.34
C THR A 441 36.65 -16.55 4.04
N ALA A 442 37.98 -16.45 4.11
CA ALA A 442 38.81 -16.25 2.93
C ALA A 442 38.62 -17.37 1.87
N GLU A 443 38.38 -18.59 2.33
CA GLU A 443 38.13 -19.74 1.47
C GLU A 443 36.77 -19.62 0.76
N ASP A 444 35.71 -19.20 1.47
CA ASP A 444 34.39 -19.08 0.91
C ASP A 444 34.28 -17.85 0.00
N GLN A 445 35.03 -16.78 0.31
CA GLN A 445 35.19 -15.62 -0.58
C GLN A 445 35.80 -16.05 -1.92
N THR A 446 36.91 -16.75 -1.90
CA THR A 446 37.58 -17.25 -3.12
C THR A 446 36.69 -18.20 -3.90
N TRP A 447 35.94 -19.05 -3.22
CA TRP A 447 34.99 -19.96 -3.85
C TRP A 447 33.86 -19.21 -4.54
N LEU A 448 33.29 -18.21 -3.87
CA LEU A 448 32.23 -17.37 -4.43
C LEU A 448 32.72 -16.59 -5.66
N GLU A 449 33.91 -16.00 -5.62
CA GLU A 449 34.50 -15.28 -6.74
C GLU A 449 34.64 -16.19 -7.96
N ARG A 450 35.18 -17.38 -7.82
CA ARG A 450 35.28 -18.38 -8.89
C ARG A 450 33.89 -18.81 -9.42
N ALA A 451 32.90 -18.96 -8.55
CA ALA A 451 31.53 -19.29 -8.95
C ALA A 451 30.89 -18.14 -9.74
N CYS A 452 31.10 -16.89 -9.34
CA CYS A 452 30.62 -15.70 -10.04
C CYS A 452 31.28 -15.55 -11.42
N GLU A 453 32.58 -15.77 -11.54
CA GLU A 453 33.31 -15.76 -12.83
C GLU A 453 32.75 -16.82 -13.77
N ARG A 454 32.61 -18.05 -13.28
CA ARG A 454 32.13 -19.19 -14.08
C ARG A 454 30.70 -19.02 -14.59
N LEU A 455 29.84 -18.37 -13.81
CA LEU A 455 28.44 -18.08 -14.15
C LEU A 455 28.26 -16.70 -14.78
N ALA A 456 29.34 -15.95 -15.02
CA ALA A 456 29.33 -14.58 -15.53
C ALA A 456 28.35 -13.65 -14.77
N LEU A 457 28.32 -13.77 -13.44
CA LEU A 457 27.44 -12.95 -12.60
C LEU A 457 27.98 -11.54 -12.46
N SER A 458 27.08 -10.56 -12.58
CA SER A 458 27.42 -9.18 -12.27
C SER A 458 27.65 -8.97 -10.76
N LEU A 459 28.39 -7.92 -10.38
CA LEU A 459 28.60 -7.56 -8.98
C LEU A 459 27.26 -7.38 -8.23
N ARG A 460 26.24 -6.82 -8.89
CA ARG A 460 24.89 -6.69 -8.33
C ARG A 460 24.25 -8.06 -8.06
N ALA A 461 24.44 -9.02 -8.97
CA ALA A 461 23.96 -10.39 -8.79
C ALA A 461 24.67 -11.09 -7.63
N ALA A 462 25.98 -10.88 -7.45
CA ALA A 462 26.75 -11.40 -6.32
C ALA A 462 26.26 -10.83 -4.98
N HIS A 463 25.98 -9.53 -4.90
CA HIS A 463 25.42 -8.92 -3.69
C HIS A 463 24.04 -9.49 -3.34
N ARG A 464 23.18 -9.72 -4.33
CA ARG A 464 21.87 -10.37 -4.09
C ARG A 464 22.01 -11.80 -3.62
N LEU A 465 22.97 -12.55 -4.18
CA LEU A 465 23.27 -13.89 -3.73
C LEU A 465 23.69 -13.89 -2.26
N LEU A 466 24.53 -12.95 -1.82
CA LEU A 466 24.92 -12.82 -0.41
C LEU A 466 23.73 -12.53 0.51
N LYS A 467 22.78 -11.69 0.08
CA LYS A 467 21.53 -11.43 0.82
C LYS A 467 20.70 -12.70 1.00
N VAL A 468 20.57 -13.51 -0.05
CA VAL A 468 19.88 -14.80 0.00
C VAL A 468 20.63 -15.78 0.90
N ALA A 469 21.96 -15.87 0.77
CA ALA A 469 22.79 -16.73 1.62
C ALA A 469 22.70 -16.34 3.10
N ARG A 470 22.62 -15.01 3.42
CA ARG A 470 22.39 -14.56 4.79
C ARG A 470 21.02 -15.00 5.31
N THR A 471 19.99 -14.94 4.45
CA THR A 471 18.63 -15.40 4.82
C THR A 471 18.60 -16.91 5.10
N LEU A 472 19.34 -17.70 4.31
CA LEU A 472 19.47 -19.13 4.55
C LEU A 472 20.15 -19.43 5.89
N ALA A 473 21.23 -18.68 6.20
CA ALA A 473 21.92 -18.80 7.47
C ALA A 473 21.02 -18.38 8.66
N ASP A 474 20.20 -17.34 8.51
CA ASP A 474 19.23 -16.90 9.52
C ASP A 474 18.13 -17.95 9.76
N LEU A 475 17.65 -18.63 8.70
CA LEU A 475 16.68 -19.72 8.80
C LEU A 475 17.26 -20.95 9.53
N GLU A 476 18.56 -21.17 9.43
CA GLU A 476 19.29 -22.23 10.14
C GLU A 476 19.84 -21.77 11.50
N GLN A 477 19.56 -20.52 11.89
CA GLN A 477 20.06 -19.85 13.10
C GLN A 477 21.60 -19.86 13.18
N ALA A 478 22.26 -19.86 12.02
CA ALA A 478 23.71 -19.86 11.93
C ALA A 478 24.25 -18.41 12.07
N GLU A 479 25.28 -18.23 12.89
CA GLU A 479 25.92 -16.93 13.11
C GLU A 479 26.55 -16.38 11.84
N ARG A 480 27.18 -17.25 11.02
CA ARG A 480 27.92 -16.89 9.81
C ARG A 480 27.37 -17.61 8.58
N ILE A 481 27.56 -16.98 7.43
CA ILE A 481 27.29 -17.60 6.14
C ILE A 481 28.37 -18.67 5.89
N GLY A 482 27.94 -19.91 5.69
CA GLY A 482 28.82 -21.02 5.29
C GLY A 482 28.65 -21.36 3.82
N ARG A 483 29.52 -22.24 3.31
CA ARG A 483 29.54 -22.71 1.92
C ARG A 483 28.22 -23.33 1.46
N GLN A 484 27.54 -24.07 2.34
CA GLN A 484 26.22 -24.64 2.04
C GLN A 484 25.19 -23.56 1.70
N HIS A 485 25.18 -22.44 2.44
CA HIS A 485 24.25 -21.33 2.18
C HIS A 485 24.55 -20.65 0.84
N LEU A 486 25.83 -20.48 0.50
CA LEU A 486 26.24 -19.94 -0.79
C LEU A 486 25.87 -20.87 -1.95
N ALA A 487 26.09 -22.17 -1.77
CA ALA A 487 25.76 -23.18 -2.78
C ALA A 487 24.25 -23.28 -3.02
N GLU A 488 23.42 -23.25 -1.95
CA GLU A 488 21.96 -23.20 -2.10
C GLU A 488 21.52 -21.88 -2.76
N ALA A 489 22.05 -20.74 -2.35
CA ALA A 489 21.71 -19.44 -2.93
C ALA A 489 22.01 -19.34 -4.43
N LEU A 490 23.08 -20.01 -4.89
CA LEU A 490 23.43 -20.08 -6.30
C LEU A 490 22.38 -20.82 -7.15
N GLN A 491 21.68 -21.81 -6.59
CA GLN A 491 20.66 -22.58 -7.32
C GLN A 491 19.46 -21.71 -7.71
N TYR A 492 19.28 -20.59 -7.07
CA TYR A 492 18.19 -19.64 -7.35
C TYR A 492 18.58 -18.57 -8.37
N ARG A 493 19.74 -18.71 -9.05
CA ARG A 493 20.17 -17.75 -10.07
C ARG A 493 19.88 -18.24 -11.49
N PRO A 494 19.58 -17.34 -12.46
CA PRO A 494 19.44 -17.73 -13.86
C PRO A 494 20.70 -18.42 -14.37
N GLY A 495 20.56 -19.54 -15.06
CA GLY A 495 21.68 -20.28 -15.65
C GLY A 495 22.37 -21.31 -14.73
N SER A 496 22.00 -21.40 -13.46
CA SER A 496 22.57 -22.42 -12.57
C SER A 496 21.98 -23.84 -12.76
N GLN A 497 20.90 -23.94 -13.55
CA GLN A 497 20.17 -25.18 -13.83
C GLN A 497 20.45 -25.72 -15.24
N ALA A 498 21.57 -25.30 -15.90
CA ALA A 498 21.99 -25.80 -17.20
C ALA A 498 23.03 -26.93 -17.03
#